data_63c16432179cc4ba70e9a41a4773dcf3
#
_entry.id   63c16432179cc4ba70e9a41a4773dcf3
#
_cell.length_a   1.000
_cell.length_b   1.000
_cell.length_c   1.000
_cell.angle_alpha   90.00
_cell.angle_beta   90.00
_cell.angle_gamma   90.00
#
_symmetry.space_group_name_H-M   'P 1'
#
loop_
_entity.id
_entity.type
_entity.pdbx_description
1 polymer ?
#
loop_
_entity_poly.entity_id
_entity_poly.type
_entity_poly.pdbx_seq_one_letter_code
_entity_poly.pdbx_strand_id
1 'polypeptide(L)'
;TGGKDVPLHDIFDPKAKRYAEAREFRELYESDPDAKRITDEAMGIEGLIRQTGVHACATIMGSEPITDTSPLLERTDGTITTTFEYHTCETLGLVKMDFLGLSNLTVIGDTLKNIAANGKDPIDYTKIPLDDRGTYELLSRGDTLGVFQLDSDGMRALLKSLKPDNFNDISALIALYRPGPMDMDSHNNYAKRKNGLQQITPIHPEVAEPLKEVLDETYGLIVYQEQVQS
;
A
#
# COMPACT_ATOMS: atom_id res chain seq x y z
N THR A 1 -8.50 -0.72 7.51
CA THR A 1 -7.67 0.30 8.12
C THR A 1 -6.28 -0.27 8.31
N GLY A 2 -5.32 0.09 7.44
CA GLY A 2 -3.94 -0.41 7.44
C GLY A 2 -3.04 0.30 8.46
N GLY A 3 -3.56 0.62 9.63
CA GLY A 3 -2.77 1.10 10.75
C GLY A 3 -2.05 -0.05 11.45
N LYS A 4 -0.94 0.22 12.11
CA LYS A 4 -0.33 -0.73 13.05
C LYS A 4 -1.39 -1.13 14.06
N ASP A 5 -1.48 -2.41 14.37
CA ASP A 5 -2.37 -2.92 15.41
C ASP A 5 -2.12 -2.13 16.70
N VAL A 6 -3.22 -1.74 17.34
CA VAL A 6 -3.15 -1.04 18.63
C VAL A 6 -3.14 -2.10 19.71
N PRO A 7 -2.12 -2.14 20.57
CA PRO A 7 -2.11 -3.06 21.71
C PRO A 7 -3.35 -2.86 22.56
N LEU A 8 -3.92 -3.96 23.10
CA LEU A 8 -5.12 -3.88 23.93
C LEU A 8 -4.91 -3.02 25.18
N HIS A 9 -3.72 -3.05 25.76
CA HIS A 9 -3.40 -2.19 26.92
C HIS A 9 -3.46 -0.70 26.58
N ASP A 10 -3.12 -0.28 25.35
CA ASP A 10 -3.18 1.12 24.92
C ASP A 10 -4.63 1.63 24.86
N ILE A 11 -5.60 0.72 24.66
CA ILE A 11 -7.03 1.05 24.67
C ILE A 11 -7.46 1.61 26.04
N PHE A 12 -6.80 1.16 27.10
CA PHE A 12 -7.11 1.54 28.50
C PHE A 12 -6.14 2.59 29.06
N ASP A 13 -5.04 2.92 28.38
CA ASP A 13 -4.11 3.95 28.82
C ASP A 13 -4.53 5.35 28.32
N PRO A 14 -4.94 6.27 29.23
CA PRO A 14 -5.31 7.65 28.86
C PRO A 14 -4.20 8.44 28.16
N LYS A 15 -2.95 8.00 28.28
CA LYS A 15 -1.80 8.64 27.63
C LYS A 15 -1.53 8.10 26.22
N ALA A 16 -2.17 7.00 25.84
CA ALA A 16 -2.01 6.42 24.51
C ALA A 16 -2.57 7.35 23.43
N LYS A 17 -1.84 7.50 22.33
CA LYS A 17 -2.17 8.43 21.24
C LYS A 17 -3.58 8.23 20.67
N ARG A 18 -4.07 6.99 20.65
CA ARG A 18 -5.36 6.61 20.09
C ARG A 18 -6.43 6.30 21.13
N TYR A 19 -6.21 6.65 22.40
CA TYR A 19 -7.15 6.38 23.48
C TYR A 19 -8.58 6.86 23.20
N ALA A 20 -8.72 8.05 22.62
CA ALA A 20 -10.03 8.64 22.34
C ALA A 20 -10.87 7.81 21.34
N GLU A 21 -10.22 7.12 20.40
CA GLU A 21 -10.88 6.34 19.35
C GLU A 21 -11.60 5.09 19.88
N ALA A 22 -11.17 4.54 21.01
CA ALA A 22 -11.70 3.30 21.58
C ALA A 22 -12.72 3.52 22.72
N ARG A 23 -13.37 4.68 22.75
CA ARG A 23 -14.33 5.01 23.81
C ARG A 23 -15.49 4.02 23.90
N GLU A 24 -16.12 3.71 22.79
CA GLU A 24 -17.25 2.77 22.75
C GLU A 24 -16.86 1.37 23.20
N PHE A 25 -15.64 0.94 22.86
CA PHE A 25 -15.14 -0.36 23.34
C PHE A 25 -14.95 -0.38 24.86
N ARG A 26 -14.42 0.69 25.45
CA ARG A 26 -14.29 0.79 26.93
C ARG A 26 -15.62 0.80 27.62
N GLU A 27 -16.61 1.52 27.08
CA GLU A 27 -17.99 1.52 27.60
C GLU A 27 -18.60 0.12 27.57
N LEU A 28 -18.37 -0.66 26.49
CA LEU A 28 -18.79 -2.05 26.40
C LEU A 28 -18.06 -2.93 27.42
N TYR A 29 -16.74 -2.78 27.55
CA TYR A 29 -15.91 -3.51 28.54
C TYR A 29 -16.39 -3.28 29.97
N GLU A 30 -16.83 -2.07 30.32
CA GLU A 30 -17.32 -1.75 31.65
C GLU A 30 -18.76 -2.23 31.90
N SER A 31 -19.60 -2.28 30.87
CA SER A 31 -21.01 -2.59 30.99
C SER A 31 -21.37 -4.06 30.76
N ASP A 32 -20.53 -4.81 30.05
CA ASP A 32 -20.78 -6.21 29.67
C ASP A 32 -19.76 -7.15 30.33
N PRO A 33 -20.18 -8.03 31.26
CA PRO A 33 -19.27 -8.98 31.92
C PRO A 33 -18.59 -9.96 30.98
N ASP A 34 -19.24 -10.36 29.88
CA ASP A 34 -18.64 -11.27 28.89
C ASP A 34 -17.58 -10.55 28.04
N ALA A 35 -17.88 -9.31 27.62
CA ALA A 35 -16.89 -8.48 26.92
C ALA A 35 -15.65 -8.22 27.80
N LYS A 36 -15.88 -7.95 29.09
CA LYS A 36 -14.80 -7.79 30.07
C LYS A 36 -13.96 -9.04 30.18
N ARG A 37 -14.57 -10.19 30.43
CA ARG A 37 -13.85 -11.47 30.58
C ARG A 37 -13.03 -11.80 29.33
N ILE A 38 -13.62 -11.69 28.14
CA ILE A 38 -12.93 -11.98 26.88
C ILE A 38 -11.73 -11.03 26.68
N THR A 39 -11.91 -9.75 26.99
CA THR A 39 -10.84 -8.75 26.86
C THR A 39 -9.70 -8.99 27.86
N ASP A 40 -10.02 -9.31 29.10
CA ASP A 40 -9.03 -9.63 30.14
C ASP A 40 -8.20 -10.87 29.75
N GLU A 41 -8.86 -11.92 29.24
CA GLU A 41 -8.19 -13.13 28.73
C GLU A 41 -7.29 -12.78 27.51
N ALA A 42 -7.78 -11.96 26.58
CA ALA A 42 -7.03 -11.52 25.41
C ALA A 42 -5.79 -10.68 25.78
N MET A 43 -5.91 -9.77 26.74
CA MET A 43 -4.76 -9.01 27.26
C MET A 43 -3.73 -9.93 27.92
N GLY A 44 -4.16 -11.04 28.54
CA GLY A 44 -3.26 -12.00 29.14
C GLY A 44 -2.40 -12.80 28.15
N ILE A 45 -2.83 -12.90 26.90
CA ILE A 45 -2.09 -13.60 25.83
C ILE A 45 -1.48 -12.66 24.79
N GLU A 46 -1.78 -11.36 24.88
CA GLU A 46 -1.22 -10.36 23.97
C GLU A 46 0.31 -10.34 24.06
N GLY A 47 0.97 -10.26 22.91
CA GLY A 47 2.42 -10.24 22.82
C GLY A 47 3.10 -11.61 22.91
N LEU A 48 2.35 -12.70 23.18
CA LEU A 48 2.92 -14.04 23.13
C LEU A 48 3.14 -14.48 21.68
N ILE A 49 4.27 -15.13 21.44
CA ILE A 49 4.56 -15.71 20.13
C ILE A 49 3.68 -16.94 19.93
N ARG A 50 2.79 -16.88 18.92
CA ARG A 50 1.88 -17.97 18.59
C ARG A 50 2.52 -18.99 17.66
N GLN A 51 3.18 -18.54 16.61
CA GLN A 51 3.75 -19.40 15.56
C GLN A 51 4.79 -18.65 14.75
N THR A 52 5.63 -19.41 14.04
CA THR A 52 6.52 -18.87 13.01
C THR A 52 5.80 -18.88 11.67
N GLY A 53 5.85 -17.76 10.95
CA GLY A 53 5.40 -17.65 9.56
C GLY A 53 6.58 -17.65 8.59
N VAL A 54 6.31 -17.95 7.33
CA VAL A 54 7.27 -17.76 6.22
C VAL A 54 6.75 -16.65 5.34
N HIS A 55 7.63 -15.75 4.95
CA HIS A 55 7.29 -14.73 3.96
C HIS A 55 7.07 -15.40 2.59
N ALA A 56 6.01 -15.00 1.88
CA ALA A 56 5.59 -15.67 0.64
C ALA A 56 6.60 -15.55 -0.52
N CYS A 57 7.45 -14.52 -0.52
CA CYS A 57 8.29 -14.18 -1.66
C CYS A 57 9.67 -13.63 -1.28
N ALA A 58 9.97 -13.41 0.00
CA ALA A 58 11.24 -12.87 0.43
C ALA A 58 12.32 -13.94 0.52
N THR A 59 13.51 -13.59 0.07
CA THR A 59 14.73 -14.37 0.24
C THR A 59 15.74 -13.55 1.02
N ILE A 60 16.37 -14.17 2.02
CA ILE A 60 17.50 -13.57 2.76
C ILE A 60 18.79 -13.92 2.05
N MET A 61 19.64 -12.91 1.82
CA MET A 61 20.93 -13.05 1.15
C MET A 61 22.04 -12.48 2.03
N GLY A 62 23.20 -13.09 1.95
CA GLY A 62 24.44 -12.65 2.58
C GLY A 62 25.61 -12.71 1.62
N SER A 63 26.72 -12.04 1.94
CA SER A 63 27.98 -12.15 1.24
C SER A 63 28.71 -13.47 1.55
N GLU A 64 28.43 -14.05 2.70
CA GLU A 64 28.96 -15.33 3.19
C GLU A 64 27.79 -16.33 3.41
N PRO A 65 28.07 -17.60 3.65
CA PRO A 65 27.03 -18.57 3.97
C PRO A 65 26.12 -18.09 5.10
N ILE A 66 24.81 -18.18 4.91
CA ILE A 66 23.83 -17.69 5.90
C ILE A 66 24.01 -18.36 7.27
N THR A 67 24.49 -19.61 7.29
CA THR A 67 24.80 -20.39 8.51
C THR A 67 25.85 -19.73 9.41
N ASP A 68 26.68 -18.86 8.87
CA ASP A 68 27.71 -18.15 9.66
C ASP A 68 27.10 -17.00 10.47
N THR A 69 25.90 -16.57 10.08
CA THR A 69 25.22 -15.40 10.69
C THR A 69 23.90 -15.80 11.38
N SER A 70 23.13 -16.73 10.82
CA SER A 70 21.84 -17.15 11.33
C SER A 70 21.69 -18.66 11.32
N PRO A 71 21.19 -19.28 12.39
CA PRO A 71 20.74 -20.65 12.34
C PRO A 71 19.63 -20.81 11.28
N LEU A 72 19.57 -21.97 10.68
CA LEU A 72 18.57 -22.32 9.68
C LEU A 72 17.57 -23.33 10.22
N LEU A 73 16.35 -23.25 9.75
CA LEU A 73 15.27 -24.18 10.05
C LEU A 73 14.75 -24.78 8.74
N GLU A 74 14.80 -26.08 8.63
CA GLU A 74 14.09 -26.82 7.58
C GLU A 74 12.65 -27.07 8.04
N ARG A 75 11.70 -26.65 7.23
CA ARG A 75 10.26 -26.82 7.48
C ARG A 75 9.78 -28.15 6.93
N THR A 76 8.57 -28.54 7.29
CA THR A 76 7.96 -29.82 6.86
C THR A 76 7.75 -29.93 5.35
N ASP A 77 7.68 -28.82 4.65
CA ASP A 77 7.57 -28.73 3.18
C ASP A 77 8.93 -28.69 2.47
N GLY A 78 10.05 -28.84 3.22
CA GLY A 78 11.41 -28.76 2.71
C GLY A 78 11.94 -27.33 2.52
N THR A 79 11.16 -26.30 2.83
CA THR A 79 11.62 -24.91 2.75
C THR A 79 12.62 -24.62 3.86
N ILE A 80 13.77 -24.04 3.50
CA ILE A 80 14.79 -23.62 4.45
C ILE A 80 14.61 -22.14 4.74
N THR A 81 14.52 -21.78 6.02
CA THR A 81 14.35 -20.41 6.48
C THR A 81 15.38 -20.03 7.53
N THR A 82 15.67 -18.73 7.69
CA THR A 82 16.38 -18.23 8.86
C THR A 82 15.51 -18.40 10.10
N THR A 83 16.13 -18.70 11.25
CA THR A 83 15.39 -18.73 12.53
C THR A 83 15.21 -17.33 13.12
N PHE A 84 16.06 -16.38 12.74
CA PHE A 84 15.89 -14.99 13.11
C PHE A 84 14.82 -14.35 12.22
N GLU A 85 14.02 -13.48 12.83
CA GLU A 85 13.09 -12.62 12.10
C GLU A 85 13.86 -11.58 11.27
N TYR A 86 13.17 -10.96 10.32
CA TYR A 86 13.84 -10.19 9.27
C TYR A 86 14.59 -8.95 9.78
N HIS A 87 14.08 -8.23 10.79
CA HIS A 87 14.77 -7.07 11.35
C HIS A 87 16.07 -7.45 12.06
N THR A 88 16.09 -8.60 12.71
CA THR A 88 17.32 -9.16 13.27
C THR A 88 18.32 -9.53 12.16
N CYS A 89 17.84 -10.14 11.08
CA CYS A 89 18.68 -10.42 9.91
C CYS A 89 19.30 -9.16 9.30
N GLU A 90 18.53 -8.07 9.15
CA GLU A 90 19.05 -6.78 8.68
C GLU A 90 20.11 -6.20 9.62
N THR A 91 19.87 -6.25 10.93
CA THR A 91 20.83 -5.78 11.94
C THR A 91 22.14 -6.55 11.88
N LEU A 92 22.10 -7.81 11.49
CA LEU A 92 23.27 -8.68 11.30
C LEU A 92 23.94 -8.51 9.92
N GLY A 93 23.45 -7.57 9.09
CA GLY A 93 24.04 -7.26 7.79
C GLY A 93 23.54 -8.14 6.64
N LEU A 94 22.50 -8.95 6.86
CA LEU A 94 21.85 -9.71 5.80
C LEU A 94 20.87 -8.83 5.03
N VAL A 95 20.67 -9.14 3.76
CA VAL A 95 19.75 -8.39 2.87
C VAL A 95 18.50 -9.20 2.61
N LYS A 96 17.32 -8.59 2.82
CA LYS A 96 16.04 -9.16 2.41
C LYS A 96 15.71 -8.69 1.01
N MET A 97 15.47 -9.61 0.10
CA MET A 97 15.02 -9.31 -1.26
C MET A 97 13.67 -9.98 -1.51
N ASP A 98 12.69 -9.17 -1.93
CA ASP A 98 11.33 -9.62 -2.21
C ASP A 98 11.16 -9.88 -3.71
N PHE A 99 10.87 -11.13 -4.08
CA PHE A 99 10.59 -11.54 -5.45
C PHE A 99 9.08 -11.69 -5.65
N LEU A 100 8.44 -10.60 -5.98
CA LEU A 100 7.00 -10.55 -6.21
C LEU A 100 6.68 -10.72 -7.70
N GLY A 101 5.98 -11.80 -8.04
CA GLY A 101 5.41 -11.99 -9.36
C GLY A 101 4.04 -11.33 -9.47
N LEU A 102 3.66 -10.92 -10.68
CA LEU A 102 2.35 -10.39 -10.99
C LEU A 102 1.71 -11.21 -12.12
N SER A 103 0.64 -11.95 -11.81
CA SER A 103 -0.07 -12.79 -12.79
C SER A 103 -0.63 -12.00 -13.98
N ASN A 104 -0.98 -10.74 -13.79
CA ASN A 104 -1.45 -9.89 -14.89
C ASN A 104 -0.38 -9.68 -15.97
N LEU A 105 0.91 -9.65 -15.62
CA LEU A 105 1.99 -9.59 -16.61
C LEU A 105 2.08 -10.90 -17.42
N THR A 106 1.81 -12.04 -16.81
CA THR A 106 1.71 -13.33 -17.50
C THR A 106 0.55 -13.30 -18.51
N VAL A 107 -0.62 -12.78 -18.11
CA VAL A 107 -1.78 -12.62 -19.00
C VAL A 107 -1.44 -11.74 -20.21
N ILE A 108 -0.74 -10.63 -19.99
CA ILE A 108 -0.26 -9.76 -21.08
C ILE A 108 0.69 -10.53 -22.00
N GLY A 109 1.68 -11.23 -21.44
CA GLY A 109 2.64 -12.03 -22.20
C GLY A 109 1.96 -13.12 -23.05
N ASP A 110 0.99 -13.83 -22.48
CA ASP A 110 0.23 -14.87 -23.21
C ASP A 110 -0.70 -14.28 -24.27
N THR A 111 -1.26 -13.10 -24.01
CA THR A 111 -2.04 -12.35 -25.02
C THR A 111 -1.17 -12.00 -26.23
N LEU A 112 0.04 -11.51 -26.02
CA LEU A 112 0.98 -11.19 -27.10
C LEU A 112 1.35 -12.44 -27.93
N LYS A 113 1.60 -13.58 -27.25
CA LYS A 113 1.85 -14.85 -27.93
C LYS A 113 0.66 -15.29 -28.80
N ASN A 114 -0.57 -15.16 -28.26
CA ASN A 114 -1.78 -15.49 -28.97
C ASN A 114 -2.04 -14.59 -30.18
N ILE A 115 -1.75 -13.30 -30.07
CA ILE A 115 -1.81 -12.36 -31.22
C ILE A 115 -0.90 -12.82 -32.34
N ALA A 116 0.35 -13.13 -32.02
CA ALA A 116 1.33 -13.62 -33.01
C ALA A 116 0.93 -14.97 -33.61
N ALA A 117 0.44 -15.93 -32.80
CA ALA A 117 0.00 -17.24 -33.24
C ALA A 117 -1.22 -17.16 -34.18
N ASN A 118 -2.05 -16.12 -34.07
CA ASN A 118 -3.17 -15.86 -34.98
C ASN A 118 -2.79 -15.05 -36.22
N GLY A 119 -1.49 -14.91 -36.52
CA GLY A 119 -0.97 -14.21 -37.69
C GLY A 119 -1.24 -12.71 -37.74
N LYS A 120 -1.49 -12.09 -36.56
CA LYS A 120 -1.62 -10.65 -36.45
C LYS A 120 -0.26 -10.01 -36.15
N ASP A 121 -0.13 -8.73 -36.49
CA ASP A 121 1.09 -7.98 -36.22
C ASP A 121 1.41 -7.98 -34.72
N PRO A 122 2.67 -8.20 -34.34
CA PRO A 122 3.09 -8.18 -32.93
C PRO A 122 2.94 -6.77 -32.36
N ILE A 123 2.41 -6.71 -31.13
CA ILE A 123 2.28 -5.45 -30.38
C ILE A 123 3.48 -5.29 -29.47
N ASP A 124 4.20 -4.19 -29.61
CA ASP A 124 5.22 -3.77 -28.64
C ASP A 124 4.56 -2.91 -27.56
N TYR A 125 4.24 -3.53 -26.42
CA TYR A 125 3.55 -2.86 -25.32
C TYR A 125 4.39 -1.73 -24.70
N THR A 126 5.72 -1.71 -24.91
CA THR A 126 6.58 -0.64 -24.41
C THR A 126 6.47 0.66 -25.21
N LYS A 127 5.82 0.59 -26.38
CA LYS A 127 5.60 1.71 -27.30
C LYS A 127 4.13 2.12 -27.40
N ILE A 128 3.28 1.61 -26.53
CA ILE A 128 1.88 2.06 -26.48
C ILE A 128 1.84 3.53 -26.07
N PRO A 129 1.17 4.40 -26.85
CA PRO A 129 1.04 5.81 -26.48
C PRO A 129 0.24 5.97 -25.19
N LEU A 130 0.69 6.87 -24.31
CA LEU A 130 0.06 7.11 -23.02
C LEU A 130 -0.93 8.29 -23.04
N ASP A 131 -1.34 8.72 -24.22
CA ASP A 131 -2.24 9.86 -24.48
C ASP A 131 -3.55 9.46 -25.16
N ASP A 132 -3.90 8.16 -25.15
CA ASP A 132 -5.15 7.68 -25.75
C ASP A 132 -6.38 8.22 -24.99
N ARG A 133 -7.06 9.17 -25.62
CA ARG A 133 -8.23 9.82 -25.07
C ARG A 133 -9.37 8.86 -24.73
N GLY A 134 -9.59 7.83 -25.56
CA GLY A 134 -10.63 6.83 -25.32
C GLY A 134 -10.44 6.08 -24.01
N THR A 135 -9.19 5.76 -23.66
CA THR A 135 -8.81 5.15 -22.39
C THR A 135 -9.15 6.05 -21.21
N TYR A 136 -8.76 7.32 -21.24
CA TYR A 136 -9.07 8.26 -20.14
C TYR A 136 -10.56 8.53 -20.00
N GLU A 137 -11.31 8.59 -21.10
CA GLU A 137 -12.78 8.71 -21.06
C GLU A 137 -13.43 7.48 -20.41
N LEU A 138 -12.96 6.27 -20.70
CA LEU A 138 -13.41 5.02 -20.06
C LEU A 138 -13.12 5.05 -18.56
N LEU A 139 -11.90 5.42 -18.16
CA LEU A 139 -11.50 5.53 -16.75
C LEU A 139 -12.34 6.58 -16.02
N SER A 140 -12.56 7.74 -16.64
CA SER A 140 -13.35 8.84 -16.06
C SER A 140 -14.83 8.50 -15.84
N ARG A 141 -15.40 7.59 -16.64
CA ARG A 141 -16.74 7.03 -16.41
C ARG A 141 -16.77 5.96 -15.33
N GLY A 142 -15.61 5.45 -14.91
CA GLY A 142 -15.48 4.34 -13.98
C GLY A 142 -15.93 2.99 -14.59
N ASP A 143 -15.85 2.85 -15.93
CA ASP A 143 -16.14 1.61 -16.65
C ASP A 143 -14.93 0.66 -16.61
N THR A 144 -14.46 0.37 -15.41
CA THR A 144 -13.16 -0.29 -15.17
C THR A 144 -13.31 -1.72 -14.65
N LEU A 145 -14.43 -2.37 -14.94
CA LEU A 145 -14.60 -3.78 -14.59
C LEU A 145 -13.53 -4.62 -15.28
N GLY A 146 -12.73 -5.36 -14.49
CA GLY A 146 -11.62 -6.17 -14.96
C GLY A 146 -10.34 -5.38 -15.31
N VAL A 147 -10.31 -4.07 -15.09
CA VAL A 147 -9.08 -3.28 -15.21
C VAL A 147 -8.30 -3.42 -13.91
N PHE A 148 -7.11 -4.02 -13.98
CA PHE A 148 -6.28 -4.32 -12.83
C PHE A 148 -6.09 -3.11 -11.91
N GLN A 149 -6.31 -3.30 -10.61
CA GLN A 149 -6.25 -2.29 -9.53
C GLN A 149 -7.26 -1.14 -9.63
N LEU A 150 -8.04 -1.03 -10.71
CA LEU A 150 -8.97 0.08 -10.92
C LEU A 150 -10.45 -0.35 -10.89
N ASP A 151 -10.74 -1.60 -10.54
CA ASP A 151 -12.07 -2.22 -10.63
C ASP A 151 -12.87 -2.26 -9.31
N SER A 152 -12.28 -1.88 -8.18
CA SER A 152 -13.03 -1.80 -6.92
C SER A 152 -14.00 -0.62 -6.89
N ASP A 153 -15.11 -0.75 -6.17
CA ASP A 153 -16.13 0.30 -6.09
C ASP A 153 -15.58 1.64 -5.61
N GLY A 154 -14.71 1.62 -4.60
CA GLY A 154 -14.07 2.83 -4.09
C GLY A 154 -13.13 3.49 -5.11
N MET A 155 -12.34 2.68 -5.83
CA MET A 155 -11.46 3.17 -6.88
C MET A 155 -12.27 3.74 -8.06
N ARG A 156 -13.36 3.08 -8.45
CA ARG A 156 -14.28 3.56 -9.50
C ARG A 156 -14.94 4.88 -9.12
N ALA A 157 -15.33 5.05 -7.85
CA ALA A 157 -15.87 6.32 -7.35
C ALA A 157 -14.80 7.43 -7.41
N LEU A 158 -13.57 7.12 -7.03
CA LEU A 158 -12.46 8.07 -7.08
C LEU A 158 -12.09 8.45 -8.52
N LEU A 159 -12.06 7.50 -9.46
CA LEU A 159 -11.86 7.75 -10.89
C LEU A 159 -12.90 8.71 -11.46
N LYS A 160 -14.17 8.53 -11.12
CA LYS A 160 -15.26 9.44 -11.52
C LYS A 160 -15.08 10.86 -10.96
N SER A 161 -14.54 10.97 -9.76
CA SER A 161 -14.26 12.28 -9.12
C SER A 161 -13.01 12.92 -9.72
N LEU A 162 -11.94 12.15 -9.91
CA LEU A 162 -10.66 12.63 -10.44
C LEU A 162 -10.74 13.04 -11.91
N LYS A 163 -11.47 12.26 -12.73
CA LYS A 163 -11.54 12.41 -14.19
C LYS A 163 -10.13 12.47 -14.81
N PRO A 164 -9.37 11.38 -14.75
CA PRO A 164 -8.01 11.36 -15.27
C PRO A 164 -7.98 11.69 -16.75
N ASP A 165 -7.02 12.48 -17.18
CA ASP A 165 -6.80 12.87 -18.58
C ASP A 165 -5.35 12.68 -19.04
N ASN A 166 -4.48 12.18 -18.14
CA ASN A 166 -3.08 11.88 -18.40
C ASN A 166 -2.60 10.72 -17.52
N PHE A 167 -1.43 10.19 -17.85
CA PHE A 167 -0.86 9.02 -17.15
C PHE A 167 -0.44 9.35 -15.70
N ASN A 168 0.00 10.58 -15.43
CA ASN A 168 0.41 10.98 -14.09
C ASN A 168 -0.76 10.95 -13.11
N ASP A 169 -1.97 11.27 -13.55
CA ASP A 169 -3.17 11.15 -12.73
C ASP A 169 -3.42 9.72 -12.27
N ILE A 170 -3.19 8.74 -13.16
CA ILE A 170 -3.38 7.32 -12.82
C ILE A 170 -2.29 6.88 -11.84
N SER A 171 -1.05 7.29 -12.05
CA SER A 171 0.06 7.02 -11.14
C SER A 171 -0.20 7.59 -9.75
N ALA A 172 -0.61 8.86 -9.67
CA ALA A 172 -0.94 9.52 -8.42
C ALA A 172 -2.14 8.86 -7.72
N LEU A 173 -3.16 8.47 -8.47
CA LEU A 173 -4.34 7.78 -7.96
C LEU A 173 -3.95 6.47 -7.25
N ILE A 174 -3.14 5.64 -7.90
CA ILE A 174 -2.68 4.36 -7.34
C ILE A 174 -1.81 4.59 -6.09
N ALA A 175 -0.98 5.62 -6.09
CA ALA A 175 -0.16 5.98 -4.94
C ALA A 175 -0.99 6.48 -3.74
N LEU A 176 -2.07 7.23 -4.00
CA LEU A 176 -2.92 7.85 -2.98
C LEU A 176 -4.02 6.92 -2.45
N TYR A 177 -4.42 5.89 -3.22
CA TYR A 177 -5.46 4.95 -2.79
C TYR A 177 -4.86 3.87 -1.87
N ARG A 178 -4.43 4.31 -0.70
CA ARG A 178 -3.83 3.48 0.38
C ARG A 178 -4.31 3.98 1.74
N PRO A 179 -4.36 3.12 2.76
CA PRO A 179 -4.89 3.50 4.07
C PRO A 179 -4.35 4.82 4.62
N GLY A 180 -3.02 5.02 4.64
CA GLY A 180 -2.42 6.25 5.17
C GLY A 180 -2.86 7.53 4.45
N PRO A 181 -2.65 7.68 3.13
CA PRO A 181 -3.14 8.83 2.37
C PRO A 181 -4.67 8.97 2.38
N MET A 182 -5.41 7.86 2.46
CA MET A 182 -6.87 7.87 2.55
C MET A 182 -7.35 8.41 3.91
N ASP A 183 -6.70 8.06 4.99
CA ASP A 183 -7.00 8.58 6.33
C ASP A 183 -6.78 10.11 6.42
N MET A 184 -5.89 10.64 5.58
CA MET A 184 -5.63 12.09 5.46
C MET A 184 -6.48 12.77 4.38
N ASP A 185 -7.43 12.08 3.77
CA ASP A 185 -8.26 12.54 2.64
C ASP A 185 -7.44 13.04 1.41
N SER A 186 -6.17 12.64 1.30
CA SER A 186 -5.25 13.11 0.26
C SER A 186 -5.73 12.76 -1.15
N HIS A 187 -6.33 11.59 -1.34
CA HIS A 187 -6.89 11.12 -2.60
C HIS A 187 -8.05 12.03 -3.11
N ASN A 188 -8.94 12.46 -2.22
CA ASN A 188 -10.03 13.36 -2.58
C ASN A 188 -9.52 14.81 -2.77
N ASN A 189 -8.55 15.23 -1.95
CA ASN A 189 -7.92 16.54 -2.10
C ASN A 189 -7.21 16.66 -3.46
N TYR A 190 -6.50 15.61 -3.90
CA TYR A 190 -5.89 15.57 -5.23
C TYR A 190 -6.94 15.73 -6.32
N ALA A 191 -8.01 14.95 -6.29
CA ALA A 191 -9.09 15.01 -7.27
C ALA A 191 -9.77 16.40 -7.31
N LYS A 192 -10.04 16.98 -6.15
CA LYS A 192 -10.66 18.32 -6.04
C LYS A 192 -9.73 19.43 -6.57
N ARG A 193 -8.44 19.38 -6.20
CA ARG A 193 -7.45 20.38 -6.64
C ARG A 193 -7.20 20.31 -8.14
N LYS A 194 -7.05 19.11 -8.70
CA LYS A 194 -6.95 18.90 -10.15
C LYS A 194 -8.12 19.51 -10.91
N ASN A 195 -9.33 19.31 -10.42
CA ASN A 195 -10.55 19.81 -11.09
C ASN A 195 -10.92 21.28 -10.72
N GLY A 196 -10.06 22.00 -10.01
CA GLY A 196 -10.29 23.38 -9.61
C GLY A 196 -11.41 23.57 -8.57
N LEU A 197 -11.82 22.50 -7.89
CA LEU A 197 -12.88 22.51 -6.87
C LEU A 197 -12.34 22.83 -5.47
N GLN A 198 -11.02 22.85 -5.32
CA GLN A 198 -10.34 23.19 -4.08
C GLN A 198 -9.09 24.01 -4.42
N GLN A 199 -8.84 25.06 -3.64
CA GLN A 199 -7.64 25.88 -3.78
C GLN A 199 -6.41 25.05 -3.38
N ILE A 200 -5.33 25.17 -4.16
CA ILE A 200 -4.04 24.61 -3.80
C ILE A 200 -3.44 25.48 -2.70
N THR A 201 -3.24 24.88 -1.53
CA THR A 201 -2.59 25.53 -0.40
C THR A 201 -1.23 24.89 -0.16
N PRO A 202 -0.18 25.68 0.09
CA PRO A 202 1.13 25.13 0.43
C PRO A 202 1.07 24.36 1.76
N ILE A 203 1.97 23.43 1.94
CA ILE A 203 2.11 22.65 3.19
C ILE A 203 2.42 23.59 4.35
N HIS A 204 3.29 24.57 4.12
CA HIS A 204 3.60 25.64 5.06
C HIS A 204 3.99 26.91 4.27
N PRO A 205 3.61 28.10 4.70
CA PRO A 205 3.91 29.33 3.98
C PRO A 205 5.41 29.58 3.71
N GLU A 206 6.27 29.24 4.67
CA GLU A 206 7.72 29.47 4.56
C GLU A 206 8.40 28.57 3.52
N VAL A 207 7.83 27.39 3.24
CA VAL A 207 8.36 26.44 2.25
C VAL A 207 7.56 26.42 0.94
N ALA A 208 6.62 27.33 0.79
CA ALA A 208 5.74 27.39 -0.40
C ALA A 208 6.55 27.55 -1.69
N GLU A 209 7.47 28.51 -1.72
CA GLU A 209 8.28 28.79 -2.92
C GLU A 209 9.37 27.74 -3.14
N PRO A 210 10.16 27.31 -2.12
CA PRO A 210 11.14 26.24 -2.29
C PRO A 210 10.56 24.91 -2.77
N LEU A 211 9.37 24.52 -2.30
CA LEU A 211 8.75 23.25 -2.66
C LEU A 211 7.88 23.31 -3.91
N LYS A 212 7.75 24.48 -4.53
CA LYS A 212 6.88 24.63 -5.69
C LYS A 212 7.28 23.73 -6.85
N GLU A 213 8.55 23.70 -7.20
CA GLU A 213 9.09 22.86 -8.28
C GLU A 213 8.78 21.37 -8.05
N VAL A 214 8.78 20.93 -6.79
CA VAL A 214 8.56 19.53 -6.40
C VAL A 214 7.09 19.16 -6.33
N LEU A 215 6.22 20.09 -5.92
CA LEU A 215 4.82 19.81 -5.59
C LEU A 215 3.80 20.32 -6.62
N ASP A 216 4.19 21.17 -7.57
CA ASP A 216 3.24 21.70 -8.55
C ASP A 216 2.58 20.61 -9.39
N GLU A 217 3.34 19.58 -9.79
CA GLU A 217 2.83 18.45 -10.57
C GLU A 217 1.80 17.60 -9.81
N THR A 218 1.79 17.69 -8.49
CA THR A 218 0.88 16.94 -7.60
C THR A 218 -0.08 17.86 -6.84
N TYR A 219 -0.35 19.03 -7.39
CA TYR A 219 -1.29 20.01 -6.85
C TYR A 219 -1.01 20.37 -5.38
N GLY A 220 0.27 20.49 -5.01
CA GLY A 220 0.70 20.84 -3.65
C GLY A 220 0.56 19.72 -2.62
N LEU A 221 0.46 18.48 -3.06
CA LEU A 221 0.41 17.29 -2.19
C LEU A 221 1.70 16.47 -2.31
N ILE A 222 2.13 15.89 -1.20
CA ILE A 222 3.17 14.86 -1.21
C ILE A 222 2.49 13.54 -1.58
N VAL A 223 2.83 13.00 -2.74
CA VAL A 223 2.30 11.75 -3.31
C VAL A 223 3.37 10.67 -3.36
N TYR A 224 4.58 11.05 -3.72
CA TYR A 224 5.71 10.15 -3.96
C TYR A 224 6.82 10.32 -2.94
N GLN A 225 7.54 9.23 -2.68
CA GLN A 225 8.69 9.23 -1.76
C GLN A 225 9.80 10.18 -2.24
N GLU A 226 10.02 10.28 -3.53
CA GLU A 226 11.01 11.14 -4.18
C GLU A 226 10.78 12.62 -3.84
N GLN A 227 9.52 13.05 -3.67
CA GLN A 227 9.18 14.41 -3.28
C GLN A 227 9.61 14.78 -1.84
N VAL A 228 9.89 13.78 -1.01
CA VAL A 228 10.43 13.98 0.35
C VAL A 228 11.95 13.98 0.36
N GLN A 229 12.57 13.35 -0.63
CA GLN A 229 14.02 13.20 -0.74
C GLN A 229 14.68 14.33 -1.54
N SER A 230 13.88 15.09 -2.29
CA SER A 230 14.33 16.26 -3.05
C SER A 230 14.53 17.46 -2.15
#